data_56982e9466a5f6cbf52614be656da186
#
_entry.id   56982e9466a5f6cbf52614be656da186
#
_cell.length_a   1.000
_cell.length_b   1.000
_cell.length_c   1.000
_cell.angle_alpha   90.00
_cell.angle_beta   90.00
_cell.angle_gamma   90.00
#
_symmetry.space_group_name_H-M   'P 1'
#
loop_
_entity.id
_entity.type
_entity.pdbx_description
1 polymer ?
#
loop_
_entity_poly.entity_id
_entity_poly.type
_entity_poly.pdbx_seq_one_letter_code
_entity_poly.pdbx_strand_id
1 'polypeptide(L)'
;MNNKLNISLLLLFIFGCDEPTYQTQKSTTSQPEFDDIQYIEGDLIQINNYFGLIDSVNNHLFMSIGLNEISNFTGNIKYPENYAITIKDDFIYSNQNYDFGNIILGEPIPIKILKNDTIINDYDLIFTNLSTISVSTLDSILDDPKVFSEILINDIENDKAYQMFAGIEIRGGTSQWYPKKSYDLEFWDDSSGIETRKESLFGLRNDDDWHLDAMFIDLSRSRGILGMDTWSSFARSHHLSNESEAQLAQRGHLVELILNKQYAGIYSMNEQLDRKQLKLKIGSGLLYKTTSWSDEILFLGIDSEPGASLYWEGYELKYPDLAMVENWAPIYNLVNLVAYSNDEDFLNNIESLIDVDNAIDYWLFINAIQANDNGGKNMFIYRYEIGNPLAFTAWDLDLTFGNKNTVWTVDVSDERIISNNLYDRLFELNVNNYRSRVKTRWEQIYSNNLYSNIVYRLNEKINKINISGANTRENNRWDLEIDYNQKLQYITSWLEIRLDYFDNYIFENF
;
A
#
# COMPACT_ATOMS: atom_id res chain seq x y z
N MET A 1 21.26 62.87 -25.23
CA MET A 1 20.75 63.54 -24.02
C MET A 1 19.55 62.76 -23.53
N ASN A 2 19.58 62.36 -22.29
CA ASN A 2 18.55 61.64 -21.50
C ASN A 2 18.34 60.15 -21.84
N ASN A 3 19.20 59.36 -21.21
CA ASN A 3 18.98 57.95 -20.89
C ASN A 3 17.84 57.81 -19.89
N LYS A 4 16.79 57.04 -20.23
CA LYS A 4 15.89 56.49 -19.23
C LYS A 4 16.21 55.00 -19.05
N LEU A 5 16.79 54.68 -17.91
CA LEU A 5 16.90 53.32 -17.37
C LEU A 5 15.48 52.80 -17.01
N ASN A 6 15.03 51.79 -17.70
CA ASN A 6 13.84 51.03 -17.26
C ASN A 6 14.35 49.92 -16.32
N ILE A 7 14.12 50.09 -15.04
CA ILE A 7 14.28 49.07 -14.01
C ILE A 7 12.95 48.26 -14.04
N SER A 8 13.00 47.07 -14.63
CA SER A 8 11.92 46.09 -14.47
C SER A 8 11.99 45.53 -13.07
N LEU A 9 11.01 45.88 -12.27
CA LEU A 9 10.79 45.36 -10.93
C LEU A 9 10.30 43.93 -11.06
N LEU A 10 11.19 42.97 -10.75
CA LEU A 10 10.84 41.55 -10.63
C LEU A 10 10.06 41.39 -9.32
N LEU A 11 8.74 41.29 -9.40
CA LEU A 11 7.90 40.95 -8.27
C LEU A 11 8.10 39.46 -7.97
N LEU A 12 8.91 39.15 -6.95
CA LEU A 12 8.92 37.85 -6.30
C LEU A 12 7.54 37.66 -5.63
N PHE A 13 6.69 36.83 -6.21
CA PHE A 13 5.55 36.28 -5.48
C PHE A 13 6.08 35.22 -4.51
N ILE A 14 6.30 35.63 -3.28
CA ILE A 14 6.39 34.72 -2.15
C ILE A 14 4.98 34.22 -1.92
N PHE A 15 4.65 33.05 -2.45
CA PHE A 15 3.47 32.33 -2.02
C PHE A 15 3.71 31.88 -0.57
N GLY A 16 3.17 32.65 0.36
CA GLY A 16 2.99 32.16 1.71
C GLY A 16 2.09 30.94 1.67
N CYS A 17 2.59 29.80 2.10
CA CYS A 17 1.76 28.68 2.45
C CYS A 17 0.89 29.08 3.63
N ASP A 18 -0.36 29.45 3.40
CA ASP A 18 -1.37 29.43 4.42
C ASP A 18 -1.59 27.96 4.81
N GLU A 19 -1.07 27.57 5.97
CA GLU A 19 -1.42 26.30 6.58
C GLU A 19 -2.94 26.28 6.78
N PRO A 20 -3.63 25.20 6.35
CA PRO A 20 -5.02 25.05 6.71
C PRO A 20 -5.09 24.96 8.24
N THR A 21 -5.67 25.95 8.88
CA THR A 21 -5.97 25.93 10.31
C THR A 21 -7.03 24.87 10.55
N TYR A 22 -6.60 23.63 10.72
CA TYR A 22 -7.39 22.65 11.45
C TYR A 22 -7.48 23.18 12.88
N GLN A 23 -8.66 23.61 13.29
CA GLN A 23 -8.94 23.83 14.69
C GLN A 23 -8.76 22.49 15.39
N THR A 24 -7.59 22.29 15.99
CA THR A 24 -7.40 21.26 17.00
C THR A 24 -8.33 21.63 18.14
N GLN A 25 -9.52 21.04 18.17
CA GLN A 25 -10.21 20.85 19.42
C GLN A 25 -9.24 20.05 20.29
N LYS A 26 -8.60 20.74 21.23
CA LYS A 26 -7.97 20.09 22.37
C LYS A 26 -9.06 19.32 23.09
N SER A 27 -9.30 18.06 22.72
CA SER A 27 -9.89 17.12 23.63
C SER A 27 -8.84 16.94 24.72
N THR A 28 -9.08 17.51 25.89
CA THR A 28 -8.43 17.15 27.14
C THR A 28 -8.99 15.80 27.57
N THR A 29 -8.76 14.76 26.78
CA THR A 29 -8.74 13.39 27.28
C THR A 29 -7.31 13.22 27.76
N SER A 30 -7.14 13.24 29.10
CA SER A 30 -5.96 12.66 29.73
C SER A 30 -5.67 11.33 29.06
N GLN A 31 -4.48 11.20 28.45
CA GLN A 31 -3.98 9.87 28.09
C GLN A 31 -4.10 9.01 29.35
N PRO A 32 -4.67 7.79 29.27
CA PRO A 32 -4.60 6.89 30.39
C PRO A 32 -3.13 6.71 30.74
N GLU A 33 -2.81 6.86 32.02
CA GLU A 33 -1.50 6.55 32.56
C GLU A 33 -1.20 5.10 32.17
N PHE A 34 -0.08 4.91 31.45
CA PHE A 34 0.37 3.62 30.93
C PHE A 34 1.00 2.78 32.05
N ASP A 35 0.27 2.51 33.12
CA ASP A 35 0.66 1.53 34.10
C ASP A 35 0.01 0.17 33.76
N ASP A 36 0.88 -0.83 33.47
CA ASP A 36 0.60 -2.25 33.35
C ASP A 36 -0.05 -2.75 32.04
N ILE A 37 0.57 -2.49 30.88
CA ILE A 37 0.36 -3.36 29.73
C ILE A 37 1.46 -4.45 29.73
N GLN A 38 1.33 -5.42 30.61
CA GLN A 38 1.96 -6.73 30.43
C GLN A 38 0.95 -7.60 29.71
N TYR A 39 1.18 -7.92 28.44
CA TYR A 39 0.60 -9.10 27.84
C TYR A 39 1.26 -10.29 28.53
N ILE A 40 0.64 -10.77 29.58
CA ILE A 40 1.07 -12.03 30.20
C ILE A 40 0.58 -13.13 29.27
N GLU A 41 1.47 -13.94 28.78
CA GLU A 41 1.18 -15.23 28.14
C GLU A 41 0.11 -15.94 28.99
N GLY A 42 -1.13 -16.04 28.50
CA GLY A 42 -2.24 -16.65 29.23
C GLY A 42 -3.49 -15.80 29.42
N ASP A 43 -3.48 -14.50 29.21
CA ASP A 43 -4.68 -13.64 29.35
C ASP A 43 -5.53 -13.52 28.07
N LEU A 44 -5.23 -14.33 27.07
CA LEU A 44 -5.90 -14.26 25.78
C LEU A 44 -7.09 -15.21 25.71
N ILE A 45 -8.25 -14.67 25.33
CA ILE A 45 -9.40 -15.48 24.91
C ILE A 45 -9.14 -15.97 23.49
N GLN A 46 -9.35 -17.25 23.26
CA GLN A 46 -9.30 -17.83 21.92
C GLN A 46 -10.64 -18.51 21.61
N ILE A 47 -11.04 -18.42 20.35
CA ILE A 47 -12.11 -19.23 19.79
C ILE A 47 -11.51 -20.04 18.65
N ASN A 48 -11.53 -21.38 18.79
CA ASN A 48 -10.79 -22.29 17.93
C ASN A 48 -9.29 -21.95 17.95
N ASN A 49 -8.73 -21.52 16.80
CA ASN A 49 -7.31 -21.17 16.67
C ASN A 49 -7.06 -19.66 16.75
N TYR A 50 -8.11 -18.82 16.74
CA TYR A 50 -7.97 -17.37 16.65
C TYR A 50 -7.97 -16.68 18.02
N PHE A 51 -7.21 -15.61 18.12
CA PHE A 51 -7.15 -14.74 19.29
C PHE A 51 -8.30 -13.74 19.31
N GLY A 52 -8.89 -13.52 20.46
CA GLY A 52 -9.75 -12.38 20.71
C GLY A 52 -8.91 -11.11 20.85
N LEU A 53 -9.07 -10.16 19.92
CA LEU A 53 -8.30 -8.91 19.93
C LEU A 53 -9.11 -7.80 20.57
N ILE A 54 -8.58 -7.18 21.63
CA ILE A 54 -9.29 -6.25 22.49
C ILE A 54 -9.21 -4.82 21.94
N ASP A 55 -10.37 -4.16 21.80
CA ASP A 55 -10.52 -2.71 21.74
C ASP A 55 -11.13 -2.24 23.06
N SER A 56 -10.29 -1.76 23.96
CA SER A 56 -10.71 -1.30 25.30
C SER A 56 -11.43 0.05 25.28
N VAL A 57 -11.32 0.82 24.20
CA VAL A 57 -11.97 2.12 24.06
C VAL A 57 -13.47 1.97 23.80
N ASN A 58 -13.83 0.99 22.95
CA ASN A 58 -15.22 0.72 22.59
C ASN A 58 -15.79 -0.51 23.33
N ASN A 59 -15.03 -1.16 24.19
CA ASN A 59 -15.35 -2.42 24.84
C ASN A 59 -15.69 -3.54 23.83
N HIS A 60 -14.90 -3.67 22.76
CA HIS A 60 -15.06 -4.72 21.77
C HIS A 60 -13.98 -5.80 21.91
N LEU A 61 -14.37 -7.04 21.64
CA LEU A 61 -13.48 -8.18 21.44
C LEU A 61 -13.63 -8.65 20.00
N PHE A 62 -12.65 -8.43 19.16
CA PHE A 62 -12.69 -8.84 17.75
C PHE A 62 -12.26 -10.29 17.57
N MET A 63 -13.00 -11.00 16.73
CA MET A 63 -12.71 -12.38 16.34
C MET A 63 -12.85 -12.53 14.83
N SER A 64 -11.79 -12.98 14.16
CA SER A 64 -11.84 -13.32 12.74
C SER A 64 -12.58 -14.63 12.51
N ILE A 65 -13.36 -14.73 11.41
CA ILE A 65 -14.06 -15.94 11.00
C ILE A 65 -14.16 -16.04 9.48
N GLY A 66 -13.99 -17.23 8.93
CA GLY A 66 -14.19 -17.50 7.51
C GLY A 66 -15.66 -17.42 7.11
N LEU A 67 -15.98 -16.92 5.91
CA LEU A 67 -17.37 -16.84 5.43
C LEU A 67 -18.06 -18.20 5.32
N ASN A 68 -17.32 -19.28 5.12
CA ASN A 68 -17.83 -20.65 5.07
C ASN A 68 -18.20 -21.19 6.47
N GLU A 69 -17.80 -20.51 7.54
CA GLU A 69 -18.01 -20.95 8.92
C GLU A 69 -19.15 -20.21 9.65
N ILE A 70 -19.69 -19.12 9.09
CA ILE A 70 -20.68 -18.27 9.77
C ILE A 70 -22.04 -18.95 10.01
N SER A 71 -22.34 -20.06 9.32
CA SER A 71 -23.60 -20.79 9.47
C SER A 71 -23.46 -21.92 10.47
N ASN A 72 -24.32 -21.95 11.51
CA ASN A 72 -24.30 -22.94 12.59
C ASN A 72 -22.91 -23.08 13.24
N PHE A 73 -22.27 -21.93 13.54
CA PHE A 73 -20.91 -21.89 14.05
C PHE A 73 -20.85 -22.39 15.49
N THR A 74 -19.98 -23.39 15.71
CA THR A 74 -19.63 -23.88 17.04
C THR A 74 -18.14 -23.69 17.24
N GLY A 75 -17.74 -22.89 18.23
CA GLY A 75 -16.34 -22.59 18.55
C GLY A 75 -15.90 -23.19 19.88
N ASN A 76 -14.68 -23.71 19.92
CA ASN A 76 -14.03 -24.12 21.16
C ASN A 76 -13.44 -22.88 21.85
N ILE A 77 -13.94 -22.58 23.07
CA ILE A 77 -13.52 -21.39 23.82
C ILE A 77 -12.36 -21.76 24.74
N LYS A 78 -11.25 -21.07 24.62
CA LYS A 78 -10.09 -21.23 25.50
C LYS A 78 -9.78 -19.91 26.19
N TYR A 79 -9.48 -19.99 27.49
CA TYR A 79 -9.07 -18.85 28.32
C TYR A 79 -8.31 -19.39 29.56
N PRO A 80 -7.53 -18.53 30.28
CA PRO A 80 -6.75 -18.95 31.43
C PRO A 80 -7.61 -19.44 32.61
N GLU A 81 -7.09 -20.40 33.38
CA GLU A 81 -7.81 -21.08 34.46
C GLU A 81 -8.30 -20.18 35.61
N ASN A 82 -7.66 -19.03 35.79
CA ASN A 82 -8.02 -18.05 36.83
C ASN A 82 -9.19 -17.13 36.47
N TYR A 83 -9.76 -17.32 35.26
CA TYR A 83 -10.93 -16.57 34.77
C TYR A 83 -12.14 -17.45 34.60
N ALA A 84 -13.28 -16.81 34.43
CA ALA A 84 -14.52 -17.41 33.96
C ALA A 84 -15.14 -16.51 32.89
N ILE A 85 -15.90 -17.08 31.98
CA ILE A 85 -16.51 -16.36 30.86
C ILE A 85 -18.00 -16.67 30.79
N THR A 86 -18.82 -15.64 30.53
CA THR A 86 -20.21 -15.84 30.11
C THR A 86 -20.40 -15.24 28.71
N ILE A 87 -21.14 -15.95 27.87
CA ILE A 87 -21.57 -15.49 26.55
C ILE A 87 -23.10 -15.50 26.54
N LYS A 88 -23.73 -14.34 26.29
CA LYS A 88 -25.21 -14.20 26.37
C LYS A 88 -25.77 -14.71 27.70
N ASP A 89 -25.07 -14.49 28.80
CA ASP A 89 -25.38 -15.00 30.16
C ASP A 89 -25.18 -16.51 30.38
N ASP A 90 -24.85 -17.32 29.37
CA ASP A 90 -24.42 -18.69 29.52
C ASP A 90 -22.99 -18.77 30.07
N PHE A 91 -22.79 -19.56 31.14
CA PHE A 91 -21.47 -19.78 31.72
C PHE A 91 -20.71 -20.81 30.87
N ILE A 92 -19.53 -20.45 30.38
CA ILE A 92 -18.72 -21.29 29.52
C ILE A 92 -17.43 -21.69 30.25
N TYR A 93 -17.13 -22.96 30.28
CA TYR A 93 -15.86 -23.48 30.82
C TYR A 93 -14.78 -23.43 29.75
N SER A 94 -13.52 -23.18 30.18
CA SER A 94 -12.38 -23.23 29.25
C SER A 94 -12.26 -24.60 28.59
N ASN A 95 -11.92 -24.62 27.30
CA ASN A 95 -11.95 -25.77 26.40
C ASN A 95 -13.35 -26.37 26.13
N GLN A 96 -14.40 -25.64 26.42
CA GLN A 96 -15.78 -26.03 26.06
C GLN A 96 -16.15 -25.50 24.68
N ASN A 97 -16.90 -26.31 23.93
CA ASN A 97 -17.54 -25.85 22.70
C ASN A 97 -18.81 -25.05 23.03
N TYR A 98 -18.95 -23.91 22.39
CA TYR A 98 -20.15 -23.07 22.46
C TYR A 98 -20.79 -22.95 21.09
N ASP A 99 -22.11 -23.17 21.02
CA ASP A 99 -22.88 -23.00 19.80
C ASP A 99 -23.35 -21.55 19.66
N PHE A 100 -22.69 -20.80 18.78
CA PHE A 100 -23.06 -19.44 18.45
C PHE A 100 -24.29 -19.35 17.50
N GLY A 101 -24.63 -20.45 16.86
CA GLY A 101 -25.63 -20.49 15.80
C GLY A 101 -25.15 -19.79 14.53
N ASN A 102 -26.03 -19.03 13.89
CA ASN A 102 -25.69 -18.25 12.72
C ASN A 102 -25.02 -16.92 13.16
N ILE A 103 -23.80 -16.71 12.74
CA ILE A 103 -23.06 -15.46 12.99
C ILE A 103 -23.54 -14.39 12.01
N ILE A 104 -23.89 -13.23 12.54
CA ILE A 104 -24.07 -12.00 11.76
C ILE A 104 -22.82 -11.16 11.96
N LEU A 105 -22.03 -10.99 10.89
CA LEU A 105 -20.78 -10.26 10.95
C LEU A 105 -21.00 -8.80 11.36
N GLY A 106 -20.16 -8.31 12.26
CA GLY A 106 -20.25 -6.95 12.79
C GLY A 106 -21.28 -6.73 13.89
N GLU A 107 -22.18 -7.70 14.13
CA GLU A 107 -23.19 -7.61 15.21
C GLU A 107 -22.58 -8.01 16.56
N PRO A 108 -22.88 -7.26 17.65
CA PRO A 108 -22.34 -7.52 18.96
C PRO A 108 -22.96 -8.74 19.64
N ILE A 109 -22.14 -9.56 20.28
CA ILE A 109 -22.53 -10.66 21.16
C ILE A 109 -21.96 -10.37 22.55
N PRO A 110 -22.82 -10.16 23.61
CA PRO A 110 -22.32 -9.86 24.93
C PRO A 110 -21.45 -10.96 25.51
N ILE A 111 -20.25 -10.61 25.99
CA ILE A 111 -19.30 -11.50 26.66
C ILE A 111 -18.77 -10.83 27.92
N LYS A 112 -18.85 -11.51 29.06
CA LYS A 112 -18.31 -10.99 30.33
C LYS A 112 -17.15 -11.88 30.78
N ILE A 113 -16.11 -11.23 31.27
CA ILE A 113 -14.94 -11.89 31.84
C ILE A 113 -15.00 -11.70 33.35
N LEU A 114 -14.94 -12.79 34.10
CA LEU A 114 -15.01 -12.79 35.54
C LEU A 114 -13.69 -13.31 36.14
N LYS A 115 -13.31 -12.73 37.30
CA LYS A 115 -12.22 -13.22 38.15
C LYS A 115 -12.71 -13.29 39.57
N ASN A 116 -12.61 -14.47 40.21
CA ASN A 116 -13.16 -14.70 41.56
C ASN A 116 -14.63 -14.26 41.65
N ASP A 117 -15.47 -14.71 40.72
CA ASP A 117 -16.91 -14.39 40.60
C ASP A 117 -17.25 -12.88 40.46
N THR A 118 -16.25 -12.06 40.23
CA THR A 118 -16.45 -10.62 39.98
C THR A 118 -16.24 -10.33 38.51
N ILE A 119 -17.20 -9.62 37.89
CA ILE A 119 -17.03 -9.15 36.50
C ILE A 119 -15.91 -8.11 36.48
N ILE A 120 -14.86 -8.40 35.73
CA ILE A 120 -13.73 -7.49 35.54
C ILE A 120 -13.80 -6.76 34.21
N ASN A 121 -14.40 -7.40 33.17
CA ASN A 121 -14.61 -6.81 31.87
C ASN A 121 -15.96 -7.24 31.31
N ASP A 122 -16.60 -6.33 30.58
CA ASP A 122 -17.84 -6.54 29.83
C ASP A 122 -17.62 -6.03 28.42
N TYR A 123 -17.56 -6.96 27.46
CA TYR A 123 -17.23 -6.68 26.06
C TYR A 123 -18.38 -7.11 25.14
N ASP A 124 -18.39 -6.49 23.97
CA ASP A 124 -19.13 -6.98 22.79
C ASP A 124 -18.19 -7.79 21.90
N LEU A 125 -18.42 -9.10 21.81
CA LEU A 125 -17.71 -9.97 20.87
C LEU A 125 -18.20 -9.68 19.44
N ILE A 126 -17.31 -9.24 18.57
CA ILE A 126 -17.57 -8.86 17.19
C ILE A 126 -16.87 -9.84 16.26
N PHE A 127 -17.63 -10.57 15.48
CA PHE A 127 -17.07 -11.40 14.41
C PHE A 127 -16.90 -10.59 13.13
N THR A 128 -15.73 -10.74 12.50
CA THR A 128 -15.38 -10.12 11.21
C THR A 128 -14.81 -11.14 10.25
N ASN A 129 -15.07 -11.01 8.95
CA ASN A 129 -14.43 -11.84 7.92
C ASN A 129 -13.19 -11.19 7.30
N LEU A 130 -12.63 -10.21 7.98
CA LEU A 130 -11.30 -9.69 7.69
C LEU A 130 -10.28 -10.39 8.62
N SER A 131 -9.08 -10.62 8.12
CA SER A 131 -7.95 -10.92 8.98
C SER A 131 -7.71 -9.75 9.92
N THR A 132 -7.31 -10.02 11.16
CA THR A 132 -7.13 -8.98 12.18
C THR A 132 -5.71 -9.00 12.73
N ILE A 133 -5.19 -7.82 13.02
CA ILE A 133 -3.84 -7.62 13.59
C ILE A 133 -3.98 -6.77 14.83
N SER A 134 -3.38 -7.21 15.93
CA SER A 134 -3.16 -6.38 17.12
C SER A 134 -1.68 -6.11 17.30
N VAL A 135 -1.32 -4.84 17.44
CA VAL A 135 0.04 -4.39 17.74
C VAL A 135 0.03 -3.68 19.07
N SER A 136 0.91 -4.07 19.97
CA SER A 136 1.05 -3.48 21.30
C SER A 136 2.48 -3.06 21.56
N THR A 137 2.70 -1.81 21.93
CA THR A 137 3.99 -1.24 22.32
C THR A 137 3.81 -0.27 23.46
N LEU A 138 4.81 -0.20 24.35
CA LEU A 138 4.86 0.79 25.43
C LEU A 138 5.52 2.10 24.98
N ASP A 139 6.27 2.04 23.90
CA ASP A 139 7.03 3.17 23.38
C ASP A 139 6.20 4.02 22.41
N SER A 140 6.56 5.29 22.30
CA SER A 140 6.01 6.16 21.25
C SER A 140 6.53 5.71 19.89
N ILE A 141 5.62 5.41 18.95
CA ILE A 141 6.00 5.03 17.59
C ILE A 141 6.43 6.30 16.85
N LEU A 142 7.67 6.33 16.39
CA LEU A 142 8.29 7.43 15.63
C LEU A 142 8.58 6.99 14.19
N ASP A 143 9.12 7.89 13.36
CA ASP A 143 9.53 7.61 11.99
C ASP A 143 10.81 6.74 11.92
N ASP A 144 11.71 6.88 12.88
CA ASP A 144 12.96 6.13 13.03
C ASP A 144 13.51 6.36 14.46
N PRO A 145 14.02 5.35 15.16
CA PRO A 145 14.09 3.95 14.83
C PRO A 145 12.79 3.17 15.13
N LYS A 146 12.68 1.95 14.58
CA LYS A 146 11.64 0.99 14.99
C LYS A 146 11.68 0.73 16.49
N VAL A 147 10.50 0.75 17.11
CA VAL A 147 10.33 0.41 18.52
C VAL A 147 9.79 -1.01 18.68
N PHE A 148 10.14 -1.65 19.79
CA PHE A 148 9.65 -2.99 20.13
C PHE A 148 8.14 -3.03 20.24
N SER A 149 7.52 -4.07 19.69
CA SER A 149 6.08 -4.35 19.81
C SER A 149 5.81 -5.85 19.87
N GLU A 150 4.70 -6.21 20.50
CA GLU A 150 4.09 -7.54 20.43
C GLU A 150 2.96 -7.54 19.41
N ILE A 151 2.88 -8.60 18.61
CA ILE A 151 1.89 -8.72 17.55
C ILE A 151 1.08 -10.00 17.69
N LEU A 152 -0.24 -9.87 17.56
CA LEU A 152 -1.16 -10.99 17.37
C LEU A 152 -1.79 -10.84 15.97
N ILE A 153 -1.80 -11.91 15.22
CA ILE A 153 -2.39 -11.95 13.87
C ILE A 153 -3.37 -13.12 13.78
N ASN A 154 -4.59 -12.84 13.34
CA ASN A 154 -5.55 -13.84 12.90
C ASN A 154 -5.59 -13.84 11.38
N ASP A 155 -5.01 -14.84 10.75
CA ASP A 155 -4.91 -15.01 9.31
C ASP A 155 -5.96 -16.00 8.82
N ILE A 156 -7.10 -15.50 8.36
CA ILE A 156 -8.21 -16.34 7.89
C ILE A 156 -7.93 -17.00 6.53
N GLU A 157 -7.02 -16.45 5.74
CA GLU A 157 -6.67 -16.99 4.43
C GLU A 157 -5.86 -18.30 4.56
N ASN A 158 -5.04 -18.40 5.61
CA ASN A 158 -4.22 -19.57 5.90
C ASN A 158 -4.77 -20.43 7.05
N ASP A 159 -5.90 -20.04 7.67
CA ASP A 159 -6.48 -20.67 8.86
C ASP A 159 -5.45 -20.80 10.01
N LYS A 160 -4.78 -19.70 10.33
CA LYS A 160 -3.72 -19.64 11.35
C LYS A 160 -3.80 -18.38 12.19
N ALA A 161 -3.29 -18.51 13.41
CA ALA A 161 -3.00 -17.35 14.26
C ALA A 161 -1.54 -17.35 14.67
N TYR A 162 -0.98 -16.15 14.79
CA TYR A 162 0.42 -15.94 15.14
C TYR A 162 0.53 -14.99 16.32
N GLN A 163 1.43 -15.33 17.23
CA GLN A 163 1.93 -14.43 18.26
C GLN A 163 3.43 -14.29 18.07
N MET A 164 3.90 -13.05 17.94
CA MET A 164 5.30 -12.78 17.65
C MET A 164 5.72 -11.38 18.10
N PHE A 165 7.01 -11.10 18.01
CA PHE A 165 7.58 -9.78 18.23
C PHE A 165 7.83 -9.07 16.91
N ALA A 166 7.85 -7.74 16.97
CA ALA A 166 8.22 -6.91 15.82
C ALA A 166 8.79 -5.56 16.24
N GLY A 167 9.57 -4.98 15.34
CA GLY A 167 9.83 -3.55 15.34
C GLY A 167 8.74 -2.83 14.55
N ILE A 168 8.24 -1.72 15.08
CA ILE A 168 7.26 -0.87 14.41
C ILE A 168 7.76 0.57 14.36
N GLU A 169 7.57 1.24 13.22
CA GLU A 169 7.82 2.67 13.03
C GLU A 169 6.76 3.30 12.14
N ILE A 170 6.58 4.64 12.24
CA ILE A 170 5.73 5.40 11.32
C ILE A 170 6.48 5.48 9.97
N ARG A 171 5.75 5.31 8.88
CA ARG A 171 6.33 5.41 7.54
C ARG A 171 5.66 6.47 6.67
N GLY A 172 6.36 6.79 5.59
CA GLY A 172 5.89 7.67 4.52
C GLY A 172 6.41 9.10 4.66
N GLY A 173 6.17 9.92 3.67
CA GLY A 173 6.46 11.35 3.67
C GLY A 173 5.23 12.15 4.06
N THR A 174 4.43 12.56 3.07
CA THR A 174 3.18 13.34 3.26
C THR A 174 2.14 12.59 4.12
N SER A 175 2.11 11.25 4.04
CA SER A 175 1.17 10.43 4.81
C SER A 175 1.34 10.57 6.32
N GLN A 176 2.50 11.00 6.79
CA GLN A 176 2.73 11.27 8.22
C GLN A 176 1.95 12.48 8.76
N TRP A 177 1.41 13.34 7.91
CA TRP A 177 0.59 14.49 8.32
C TRP A 177 -0.86 14.11 8.62
N TYR A 178 -1.31 12.95 8.13
CA TYR A 178 -2.67 12.48 8.36
C TYR A 178 -2.85 11.88 9.77
N PRO A 179 -4.05 11.93 10.35
CA PRO A 179 -4.31 11.37 11.67
C PRO A 179 -4.14 9.84 11.71
N LYS A 180 -4.51 9.15 10.64
CA LYS A 180 -4.33 7.71 10.47
C LYS A 180 -2.97 7.44 9.85
N LYS A 181 -2.04 6.89 10.62
CA LYS A 181 -0.65 6.66 10.22
C LYS A 181 -0.48 5.33 9.51
N SER A 182 0.44 5.27 8.55
CA SER A 182 0.98 4.03 8.00
C SER A 182 2.21 3.62 8.78
N TYR A 183 2.47 2.32 8.86
CA TYR A 183 3.57 1.77 9.65
C TYR A 183 4.42 0.81 8.82
N ASP A 184 5.73 0.77 9.12
CA ASP A 184 6.63 -0.30 8.75
C ASP A 184 6.77 -1.28 9.91
N LEU A 185 6.68 -2.57 9.60
CA LEU A 185 6.85 -3.67 10.52
C LEU A 185 8.01 -4.54 10.09
N GLU A 186 8.82 -4.96 11.04
CA GLU A 186 9.85 -5.97 10.86
C GLU A 186 9.68 -7.04 11.93
N PHE A 187 9.41 -8.29 11.54
CA PHE A 187 9.20 -9.36 12.50
C PHE A 187 10.53 -9.82 13.11
N TRP A 188 10.56 -9.94 14.43
CA TRP A 188 11.71 -10.29 15.23
C TRP A 188 11.53 -11.66 15.89
N ASP A 189 12.63 -12.40 16.04
CA ASP A 189 12.62 -13.67 16.78
C ASP A 189 12.47 -13.47 18.28
N ASP A 190 13.01 -12.37 18.81
CA ASP A 190 12.93 -11.98 20.21
C ASP A 190 12.80 -10.46 20.40
N SER A 191 12.71 -10.02 21.63
CA SER A 191 12.58 -8.61 22.00
C SER A 191 13.83 -7.75 21.74
N SER A 192 14.96 -8.35 21.36
CA SER A 192 16.20 -7.61 21.07
C SER A 192 16.23 -6.97 19.68
N GLY A 193 15.45 -7.49 18.73
CA GLY A 193 15.44 -7.05 17.34
C GLY A 193 16.74 -7.35 16.57
N ILE A 194 17.57 -8.27 17.07
CA ILE A 194 18.85 -8.63 16.41
C ILE A 194 18.61 -9.63 15.29
N GLU A 195 17.76 -10.62 15.53
CA GLU A 195 17.41 -11.68 14.59
C GLU A 195 15.98 -11.46 14.09
N THR A 196 15.77 -11.58 12.79
CA THR A 196 14.46 -11.42 12.17
C THR A 196 13.78 -12.77 11.96
N ARG A 197 12.45 -12.75 11.99
CA ARG A 197 11.59 -13.92 11.77
C ARG A 197 10.78 -13.73 10.49
N LYS A 198 10.81 -14.75 9.62
CA LYS A 198 10.04 -14.74 8.38
C LYS A 198 8.77 -15.55 8.50
N GLU A 199 7.66 -14.96 8.05
CA GLU A 199 6.37 -15.64 7.98
C GLU A 199 5.68 -15.39 6.64
N SER A 200 4.89 -16.38 6.20
CA SER A 200 3.99 -16.23 5.06
C SER A 200 2.60 -15.91 5.58
N LEU A 201 2.13 -14.70 5.36
CA LEU A 201 0.84 -14.22 5.84
C LEU A 201 -0.11 -13.97 4.67
N PHE A 202 -1.40 -14.28 4.84
CA PHE A 202 -2.49 -13.90 3.92
C PHE A 202 -2.27 -14.35 2.46
N GLY A 203 -1.55 -15.44 2.25
CA GLY A 203 -1.14 -15.89 0.90
C GLY A 203 -0.07 -15.04 0.23
N LEU A 204 0.56 -14.13 0.98
CA LEU A 204 1.70 -13.31 0.54
C LEU A 204 3.03 -14.06 0.72
N ARG A 205 4.13 -13.45 0.28
CA ARG A 205 5.47 -14.08 0.35
C ARG A 205 5.93 -14.35 1.78
N ASN A 206 6.94 -15.23 1.94
CA ASN A 206 7.61 -15.44 3.21
C ASN A 206 8.66 -14.36 3.43
N ASP A 207 8.38 -13.42 4.32
CA ASP A 207 9.26 -12.27 4.63
C ASP A 207 9.16 -11.84 6.08
N ASP A 208 10.13 -11.03 6.49
CA ASP A 208 10.22 -10.34 7.77
C ASP A 208 9.74 -8.90 7.71
N ASP A 209 9.81 -8.25 6.53
CA ASP A 209 9.50 -6.84 6.31
C ASP A 209 8.12 -6.62 5.69
N TRP A 210 7.29 -5.76 6.31
CA TRP A 210 5.91 -5.52 5.92
C TRP A 210 5.51 -4.05 6.06
N HIS A 211 4.55 -3.61 5.24
CA HIS A 211 3.92 -2.30 5.40
C HIS A 211 2.47 -2.44 5.84
N LEU A 212 2.06 -1.71 6.88
CA LEU A 212 0.66 -1.44 7.19
C LEU A 212 0.28 -0.09 6.62
N ASP A 213 -0.37 -0.09 5.46
CA ASP A 213 -0.79 1.13 4.78
C ASP A 213 -2.17 1.56 5.27
N ALA A 214 -2.25 2.80 5.77
CA ALA A 214 -3.46 3.41 6.29
C ALA A 214 -4.51 3.71 5.22
N MET A 215 -4.11 3.86 3.96
CA MET A 215 -4.96 4.22 2.82
C MET A 215 -5.85 5.46 3.11
N PHE A 216 -5.36 6.43 3.91
CA PHE A 216 -6.21 7.47 4.49
C PHE A 216 -6.84 8.37 3.44
N ILE A 217 -6.09 8.77 2.41
CA ILE A 217 -6.60 9.64 1.33
C ILE A 217 -7.44 8.88 0.29
N ASP A 218 -7.36 7.56 0.26
CA ASP A 218 -8.26 6.74 -0.55
C ASP A 218 -9.50 6.35 0.26
N LEU A 219 -10.59 7.11 0.11
CA LEU A 219 -11.85 6.82 0.80
C LEU A 219 -12.50 5.48 0.38
N SER A 220 -12.02 4.82 -0.66
CA SER A 220 -12.48 3.46 -1.01
C SER A 220 -11.70 2.36 -0.28
N ARG A 221 -10.57 2.68 0.34
CA ARG A 221 -9.63 1.72 0.96
C ARG A 221 -9.20 0.58 0.01
N SER A 222 -9.15 0.86 -1.30
CA SER A 222 -8.96 -0.20 -2.31
C SER A 222 -8.04 0.18 -3.46
N ARG A 223 -7.87 1.48 -3.78
CA ARG A 223 -7.18 1.93 -5.00
C ARG A 223 -5.74 1.45 -5.11
N GLY A 224 -4.97 1.55 -4.01
CA GLY A 224 -3.59 1.09 -3.99
C GLY A 224 -3.47 -0.38 -4.37
N ILE A 225 -4.21 -1.26 -3.66
CA ILE A 225 -4.21 -2.71 -3.95
C ILE A 225 -4.77 -2.99 -5.35
N LEU A 226 -5.88 -2.33 -5.74
CA LEU A 226 -6.51 -2.50 -7.04
C LEU A 226 -5.57 -2.12 -8.19
N GLY A 227 -4.83 -1.02 -8.05
CA GLY A 227 -3.83 -0.59 -9.01
C GLY A 227 -2.70 -1.61 -9.15
N MET A 228 -2.18 -2.12 -8.03
CA MET A 228 -1.14 -3.16 -8.05
C MET A 228 -1.63 -4.48 -8.65
N ASP A 229 -2.85 -4.92 -8.31
CA ASP A 229 -3.48 -6.10 -8.91
C ASP A 229 -3.67 -5.92 -10.44
N THR A 230 -4.00 -4.69 -10.87
CA THR A 230 -4.14 -4.36 -12.28
C THR A 230 -2.80 -4.42 -12.99
N TRP A 231 -1.75 -3.77 -12.43
CA TRP A 231 -0.39 -3.83 -12.97
C TRP A 231 0.11 -5.27 -13.07
N SER A 232 -0.02 -6.05 -12.01
CA SER A 232 0.38 -7.46 -11.98
C SER A 232 -0.29 -8.31 -13.07
N SER A 233 -1.49 -7.93 -13.52
CA SER A 233 -2.28 -8.76 -14.43
C SER A 233 -1.75 -8.79 -15.86
N PHE A 234 -0.94 -7.81 -16.27
CA PHE A 234 -0.41 -7.73 -17.63
C PHE A 234 1.04 -7.25 -17.77
N ALA A 235 1.68 -6.83 -16.65
CA ALA A 235 3.05 -6.37 -16.67
C ALA A 235 4.03 -7.42 -17.23
N ARG A 236 4.91 -6.98 -18.10
CA ARG A 236 6.00 -7.81 -18.66
C ARG A 236 7.35 -7.25 -18.24
N SER A 237 8.35 -8.11 -18.22
CA SER A 237 9.75 -7.72 -18.13
C SER A 237 10.62 -8.83 -18.71
N HIS A 238 11.72 -8.47 -19.36
CA HIS A 238 12.63 -9.39 -20.02
C HIS A 238 13.15 -10.51 -19.11
N HIS A 239 13.35 -10.24 -17.81
CA HIS A 239 13.94 -11.20 -16.89
C HIS A 239 12.93 -12.26 -16.37
N LEU A 240 11.63 -12.11 -16.60
CA LEU A 240 10.62 -13.09 -16.17
C LEU A 240 10.82 -14.46 -16.85
N SER A 241 11.48 -14.50 -18.01
CA SER A 241 11.85 -15.75 -18.67
C SER A 241 12.89 -16.57 -17.86
N ASN A 242 13.71 -15.89 -17.06
CA ASN A 242 14.74 -16.51 -16.22
C ASN A 242 14.31 -16.61 -14.75
N GLU A 243 13.40 -15.74 -14.30
CA GLU A 243 12.90 -15.61 -12.91
C GLU A 243 11.37 -15.57 -12.94
N SER A 244 10.75 -16.70 -13.26
CA SER A 244 9.28 -16.80 -13.38
C SER A 244 8.51 -16.50 -12.11
N GLU A 245 9.18 -16.54 -10.94
CA GLU A 245 8.60 -16.21 -9.64
C GLU A 245 8.78 -14.74 -9.24
N ALA A 246 9.45 -13.92 -10.08
CA ALA A 246 9.56 -12.49 -9.81
C ALA A 246 8.18 -11.83 -9.88
N GLN A 247 7.89 -10.97 -8.90
CA GLN A 247 6.65 -10.23 -8.83
C GLN A 247 6.93 -8.77 -9.18
N LEU A 248 6.30 -8.28 -10.25
CA LEU A 248 6.48 -6.91 -10.74
C LEU A 248 5.57 -5.90 -10.02
N ALA A 249 4.72 -6.35 -9.13
CA ALA A 249 3.81 -5.51 -8.36
C ALA A 249 3.87 -5.88 -6.88
N GLN A 250 3.75 -4.89 -6.01
CA GLN A 250 3.50 -5.11 -4.59
C GLN A 250 2.15 -5.82 -4.42
N ARG A 251 2.08 -6.85 -3.59
CA ARG A 251 0.82 -7.48 -3.21
C ARG A 251 0.42 -7.02 -1.81
N GLY A 252 -0.89 -6.90 -1.58
CA GLY A 252 -1.43 -6.47 -0.30
C GLY A 252 -2.71 -7.21 0.06
N HIS A 253 -3.02 -7.23 1.36
CA HIS A 253 -4.21 -7.85 1.93
C HIS A 253 -4.91 -6.91 2.89
N LEU A 254 -6.26 -6.81 2.81
CA LEU A 254 -7.05 -5.98 3.72
C LEU A 254 -7.14 -6.62 5.09
N VAL A 255 -6.83 -5.85 6.11
CA VAL A 255 -6.88 -6.26 7.51
C VAL A 255 -7.57 -5.20 8.38
N GLU A 256 -8.06 -5.59 9.55
CA GLU A 256 -8.43 -4.65 10.61
C GLU A 256 -7.29 -4.59 11.63
N LEU A 257 -6.83 -3.38 11.93
CA LEU A 257 -5.76 -3.12 12.88
C LEU A 257 -6.32 -2.66 14.22
N ILE A 258 -5.84 -3.27 15.29
CA ILE A 258 -5.98 -2.81 16.67
C ILE A 258 -4.58 -2.37 17.14
N LEU A 259 -4.41 -1.12 17.53
CA LEU A 259 -3.14 -0.58 17.98
C LEU A 259 -3.25 -0.14 19.43
N ASN A 260 -2.41 -0.71 20.32
CA ASN A 260 -2.43 -0.42 21.75
C ASN A 260 -3.85 -0.53 22.37
N LYS A 261 -4.51 -1.66 22.07
CA LYS A 261 -5.90 -1.95 22.50
C LYS A 261 -6.93 -0.89 22.04
N GLN A 262 -6.69 -0.23 20.93
CA GLN A 262 -7.66 0.68 20.31
C GLN A 262 -7.83 0.28 18.82
N TYR A 263 -9.05 0.15 18.39
CA TYR A 263 -9.36 -0.06 16.97
C TYR A 263 -8.77 1.08 16.12
N ALA A 264 -7.89 0.76 15.20
CA ALA A 264 -7.20 1.71 14.33
C ALA A 264 -7.80 1.78 12.92
N GLY A 265 -8.65 0.80 12.54
CA GLY A 265 -9.37 0.82 11.28
C GLY A 265 -8.92 -0.23 10.26
N ILE A 266 -9.36 -0.02 9.02
CA ILE A 266 -9.02 -0.87 7.86
C ILE A 266 -7.64 -0.45 7.34
N TYR A 267 -6.73 -1.40 7.24
CA TYR A 267 -5.39 -1.24 6.67
C TYR A 267 -5.17 -2.22 5.52
N SER A 268 -4.17 -1.93 4.70
CA SER A 268 -3.60 -2.94 3.80
C SER A 268 -2.25 -3.39 4.36
N MET A 269 -2.11 -4.67 4.65
CA MET A 269 -0.81 -5.26 4.92
C MET A 269 -0.17 -5.66 3.60
N ASN A 270 0.97 -5.04 3.29
CA ASN A 270 1.60 -5.12 1.98
C ASN A 270 3.01 -5.68 2.07
N GLU A 271 3.40 -6.46 1.04
CA GLU A 271 4.79 -6.80 0.79
C GLU A 271 5.63 -5.55 0.49
N GLN A 272 6.93 -5.61 0.71
CA GLN A 272 7.83 -4.57 0.22
C GLN A 272 8.21 -4.81 -1.23
N LEU A 273 8.25 -3.76 -2.05
CA LEU A 273 8.84 -3.82 -3.39
C LEU A 273 10.36 -3.66 -3.27
N ASP A 274 11.05 -4.76 -3.31
CA ASP A 274 12.48 -4.86 -3.06
C ASP A 274 13.22 -5.78 -4.06
N ARG A 275 14.53 -5.95 -3.84
CA ARG A 275 15.34 -6.90 -4.59
C ARG A 275 14.79 -8.32 -4.52
N LYS A 276 14.28 -8.76 -3.36
CA LYS A 276 13.78 -10.13 -3.13
C LYS A 276 12.54 -10.40 -3.99
N GLN A 277 11.61 -9.43 -4.04
CA GLN A 277 10.38 -9.52 -4.82
C GLN A 277 10.64 -9.53 -6.32
N LEU A 278 11.50 -8.64 -6.80
CA LEU A 278 11.88 -8.55 -8.21
C LEU A 278 12.90 -9.63 -8.63
N LYS A 279 13.40 -10.45 -7.69
CA LYS A 279 14.44 -11.47 -7.94
C LYS A 279 15.71 -10.92 -8.59
N LEU A 280 16.09 -9.66 -8.28
CA LEU A 280 17.29 -9.05 -8.83
C LEU A 280 18.54 -9.78 -8.34
N LYS A 281 19.52 -9.95 -9.23
CA LYS A 281 20.77 -10.66 -8.93
C LYS A 281 21.58 -9.95 -7.85
N ILE A 282 22.05 -10.71 -6.86
CA ILE A 282 22.91 -10.22 -5.80
C ILE A 282 24.23 -9.70 -6.41
N GLY A 283 24.63 -8.50 -6.03
CA GLY A 283 25.88 -7.87 -6.44
C GLY A 283 25.90 -7.28 -7.86
N SER A 284 24.81 -7.44 -8.63
CA SER A 284 24.76 -6.92 -10.00
C SER A 284 23.41 -6.31 -10.40
N GLY A 285 22.35 -6.63 -9.67
CA GLY A 285 21.05 -5.97 -9.80
C GLY A 285 21.09 -4.54 -9.28
N LEU A 286 20.13 -3.71 -9.71
CA LEU A 286 19.96 -2.34 -9.23
C LEU A 286 18.48 -2.06 -9.05
N LEU A 287 18.14 -1.25 -8.04
CA LEU A 287 16.79 -0.78 -7.80
C LEU A 287 16.83 0.69 -7.39
N TYR A 288 16.18 1.54 -8.17
CA TYR A 288 15.99 2.96 -7.89
C TYR A 288 14.53 3.25 -7.63
N LYS A 289 14.24 4.17 -6.73
CA LYS A 289 12.92 4.74 -6.47
C LYS A 289 12.93 6.22 -6.84
N THR A 290 11.92 6.69 -7.56
CA THR A 290 11.72 8.11 -7.80
C THR A 290 10.91 8.73 -6.66
N THR A 291 11.42 9.83 -6.10
CA THR A 291 10.89 10.44 -4.86
C THR A 291 10.36 11.85 -5.04
N SER A 292 10.73 12.52 -6.13
CA SER A 292 10.30 13.90 -6.43
C SER A 292 10.17 14.11 -7.94
N TRP A 293 9.59 15.24 -8.30
CA TRP A 293 9.58 15.73 -9.68
C TRP A 293 10.87 16.54 -9.93
N SER A 294 11.74 16.06 -10.83
CA SER A 294 12.96 16.73 -11.25
C SER A 294 13.16 16.59 -12.76
N ASP A 295 14.07 17.38 -13.33
CA ASP A 295 14.39 17.30 -14.75
C ASP A 295 15.02 15.95 -15.12
N GLU A 296 15.78 15.33 -14.22
CA GLU A 296 16.36 13.99 -14.41
C GLU A 296 15.28 12.91 -14.45
N ILE A 297 14.27 12.97 -13.59
CA ILE A 297 13.16 11.99 -13.56
C ILE A 297 12.26 12.17 -14.78
N LEU A 298 12.07 13.39 -15.23
CA LEU A 298 11.30 13.69 -16.45
C LEU A 298 12.13 13.52 -17.74
N PHE A 299 13.42 13.15 -17.62
CA PHE A 299 14.35 12.99 -18.73
C PHE A 299 14.55 14.28 -19.56
N LEU A 300 14.44 15.44 -18.91
CA LEU A 300 14.59 16.76 -19.54
C LEU A 300 16.03 17.28 -19.49
N GLY A 301 16.80 16.90 -18.48
CA GLY A 301 18.16 17.37 -18.27
C GLY A 301 18.87 16.65 -17.14
N ILE A 302 20.10 17.10 -16.86
CA ILE A 302 20.95 16.66 -15.75
C ILE A 302 21.49 17.92 -15.09
N ASP A 303 21.11 18.15 -13.84
CA ASP A 303 21.55 19.30 -13.06
C ASP A 303 22.89 19.05 -12.37
N SER A 304 23.13 17.81 -11.93
CA SER A 304 24.39 17.45 -11.29
C SER A 304 24.85 16.02 -11.61
N GLU A 305 26.16 15.80 -11.53
CA GLU A 305 26.73 14.46 -11.65
C GLU A 305 26.49 13.64 -10.37
N PRO A 306 26.13 12.34 -10.49
CA PRO A 306 25.91 11.51 -9.31
C PRO A 306 27.19 11.23 -8.55
N GLY A 307 27.10 11.29 -7.20
CA GLY A 307 28.14 10.91 -6.26
C GLY A 307 27.96 9.53 -5.65
N ALA A 308 28.82 9.18 -4.68
CA ALA A 308 28.65 7.98 -3.85
C ALA A 308 27.64 8.25 -2.72
N SER A 309 26.39 8.50 -3.09
CA SER A 309 25.24 8.77 -2.22
C SER A 309 24.10 7.86 -2.58
N LEU A 310 23.24 7.54 -1.62
CA LEU A 310 21.97 6.83 -1.88
C LEU A 310 20.95 7.71 -2.62
N TYR A 311 21.20 9.02 -2.77
CA TYR A 311 20.30 9.96 -3.42
C TYR A 311 21.00 10.72 -4.55
N TRP A 312 20.30 10.86 -5.68
CA TRP A 312 20.71 11.69 -6.82
C TRP A 312 19.46 12.27 -7.51
N GLU A 313 19.33 13.58 -7.48
CA GLU A 313 18.33 14.40 -8.20
C GLU A 313 16.91 13.77 -8.25
N GLY A 314 16.39 13.42 -7.07
CA GLY A 314 15.05 12.81 -6.94
C GLY A 314 15.01 11.29 -7.12
N TYR A 315 16.14 10.64 -7.44
CA TYR A 315 16.28 9.20 -7.34
C TYR A 315 16.83 8.79 -5.97
N GLU A 316 16.32 7.69 -5.42
CA GLU A 316 16.83 6.99 -4.25
C GLU A 316 17.31 5.60 -4.69
N LEU A 317 18.56 5.23 -4.41
CA LEU A 317 19.07 3.88 -4.63
C LEU A 317 18.58 2.96 -3.49
N LYS A 318 17.68 2.04 -3.81
CA LYS A 318 17.11 1.05 -2.87
C LYS A 318 17.89 -0.27 -2.87
N TYR A 319 18.69 -0.54 -3.89
CA TYR A 319 19.58 -1.69 -3.96
C TYR A 319 20.72 -1.41 -4.96
N PRO A 320 21.99 -1.69 -4.59
CA PRO A 320 22.44 -2.19 -3.28
C PRO A 320 22.34 -1.14 -2.16
N ASP A 321 22.43 -1.58 -0.91
CA ASP A 321 22.33 -0.72 0.28
C ASP A 321 23.54 0.21 0.45
N LEU A 322 24.66 -0.11 -0.16
CA LEU A 322 25.84 0.73 -0.21
C LEU A 322 25.98 1.37 -1.59
N ALA A 323 25.85 2.68 -1.64
CA ALA A 323 26.00 3.43 -2.89
C ALA A 323 27.46 3.60 -3.30
N MET A 324 27.70 3.31 -4.57
CA MET A 324 28.94 3.65 -5.29
C MET A 324 28.57 4.48 -6.53
N VAL A 325 29.48 5.31 -7.02
CA VAL A 325 29.21 6.17 -8.21
C VAL A 325 28.76 5.35 -9.42
N GLU A 326 29.39 4.20 -9.64
CA GLU A 326 29.05 3.29 -10.74
C GLU A 326 27.65 2.68 -10.68
N ASN A 327 27.00 2.67 -9.51
CA ASN A 327 25.60 2.24 -9.40
C ASN A 327 24.64 3.19 -10.11
N TRP A 328 25.03 4.46 -10.27
CA TRP A 328 24.23 5.46 -10.95
C TRP A 328 24.39 5.46 -12.48
N ALA A 329 25.49 4.86 -12.99
CA ALA A 329 25.78 4.90 -14.41
C ALA A 329 24.63 4.44 -15.34
N PRO A 330 23.86 3.38 -15.03
CA PRO A 330 22.76 2.97 -15.91
C PRO A 330 21.66 4.02 -16.05
N ILE A 331 21.20 4.59 -14.93
CA ILE A 331 20.13 5.60 -14.96
C ILE A 331 20.67 6.95 -15.50
N TYR A 332 21.88 7.34 -15.12
CA TYR A 332 22.55 8.51 -15.66
C TYR A 332 22.68 8.45 -17.20
N ASN A 333 23.15 7.33 -17.73
CA ASN A 333 23.28 7.14 -19.17
C ASN A 333 21.92 7.18 -19.88
N LEU A 334 20.86 6.67 -19.25
CA LEU A 334 19.52 6.75 -19.80
C LEU A 334 19.06 8.21 -19.86
N VAL A 335 19.15 8.96 -18.75
CA VAL A 335 18.77 10.38 -18.71
C VAL A 335 19.58 11.18 -19.74
N ASN A 336 20.89 10.97 -19.80
CA ASN A 336 21.77 11.66 -20.75
C ASN A 336 21.39 11.35 -22.20
N LEU A 337 21.11 10.08 -22.54
CA LEU A 337 20.70 9.69 -23.89
C LEU A 337 19.36 10.38 -24.25
N VAL A 338 18.39 10.34 -23.35
CA VAL A 338 17.05 10.89 -23.64
C VAL A 338 17.09 12.42 -23.74
N ALA A 339 17.81 13.10 -22.84
CA ALA A 339 17.82 14.56 -22.78
C ALA A 339 18.68 15.22 -23.87
N TYR A 340 19.85 14.63 -24.20
CA TYR A 340 20.87 15.36 -24.96
C TYR A 340 21.32 14.73 -26.27
N SER A 341 21.00 13.44 -26.54
CA SER A 341 21.42 12.81 -27.78
C SER A 341 20.64 13.34 -29.00
N ASN A 342 21.28 13.29 -30.16
CA ASN A 342 20.56 13.45 -31.43
C ASN A 342 19.68 12.21 -31.70
N ASP A 343 18.82 12.29 -32.71
CA ASP A 343 17.82 11.25 -32.99
C ASP A 343 18.49 9.92 -33.45
N GLU A 344 19.59 10.00 -34.21
CA GLU A 344 20.32 8.79 -34.66
C GLU A 344 20.93 8.04 -33.48
N ASP A 345 21.58 8.75 -32.57
CA ASP A 345 22.17 8.16 -31.36
C ASP A 345 21.08 7.58 -30.44
N PHE A 346 19.95 8.28 -30.30
CA PHE A 346 18.80 7.77 -29.53
C PHE A 346 18.27 6.47 -30.11
N LEU A 347 17.94 6.45 -31.42
CA LEU A 347 17.42 5.28 -32.10
C LEU A 347 18.35 4.06 -32.01
N ASN A 348 19.67 4.29 -32.08
CA ASN A 348 20.64 3.21 -32.05
C ASN A 348 20.89 2.63 -30.65
N ASN A 349 20.61 3.37 -29.57
CA ASN A 349 21.07 2.98 -28.26
C ASN A 349 19.93 2.72 -27.24
N ILE A 350 18.72 3.27 -27.43
CA ILE A 350 17.67 3.24 -26.40
C ILE A 350 17.25 1.83 -26.00
N GLU A 351 17.12 0.88 -26.95
CA GLU A 351 16.71 -0.51 -26.67
C GLU A 351 17.80 -1.29 -25.88
N SER A 352 19.04 -0.81 -25.86
CA SER A 352 20.07 -1.38 -25.00
C SER A 352 19.99 -0.88 -23.56
N LEU A 353 19.36 0.27 -23.33
CA LEU A 353 19.26 0.89 -22.02
C LEU A 353 17.94 0.58 -21.31
N ILE A 354 16.82 0.41 -22.04
CA ILE A 354 15.51 0.08 -21.44
C ILE A 354 14.88 -1.14 -22.10
N ASP A 355 14.08 -1.86 -21.32
CA ASP A 355 13.14 -2.86 -21.80
C ASP A 355 11.92 -2.12 -22.40
N VAL A 356 11.91 -1.94 -23.71
CA VAL A 356 10.87 -1.16 -24.40
C VAL A 356 9.50 -1.81 -24.26
N ASP A 357 9.40 -3.16 -24.21
CA ASP A 357 8.12 -3.82 -23.98
C ASP A 357 7.56 -3.59 -22.59
N ASN A 358 8.43 -3.57 -21.57
CA ASN A 358 8.04 -3.17 -20.22
C ASN A 358 7.66 -1.68 -20.16
N ALA A 359 8.42 -0.80 -20.81
CA ALA A 359 8.11 0.62 -20.88
C ALA A 359 6.74 0.88 -21.54
N ILE A 360 6.38 0.13 -22.60
CA ILE A 360 5.05 0.18 -23.20
C ILE A 360 3.99 -0.23 -22.20
N ASP A 361 4.16 -1.37 -21.52
CA ASP A 361 3.20 -1.86 -20.53
C ASP A 361 3.01 -0.84 -19.40
N TYR A 362 4.11 -0.24 -18.92
CA TYR A 362 4.06 0.77 -17.86
C TYR A 362 3.33 2.04 -18.30
N TRP A 363 3.62 2.56 -19.49
CA TRP A 363 2.93 3.74 -20.03
C TRP A 363 1.43 3.47 -20.24
N LEU A 364 1.06 2.33 -20.79
CA LEU A 364 -0.34 1.91 -20.95
C LEU A 364 -1.04 1.81 -19.61
N PHE A 365 -0.37 1.23 -18.61
CA PHE A 365 -0.90 1.08 -17.25
C PHE A 365 -1.19 2.41 -16.58
N ILE A 366 -0.20 3.31 -16.48
CA ILE A 366 -0.38 4.59 -15.78
C ILE A 366 -1.45 5.46 -16.45
N ASN A 367 -1.62 5.33 -17.76
CA ASN A 367 -2.66 6.02 -18.49
C ASN A 367 -4.04 5.38 -18.35
N ALA A 368 -4.15 4.07 -18.37
CA ALA A 368 -5.43 3.37 -18.20
C ALA A 368 -6.10 3.69 -16.85
N ILE A 369 -5.34 3.76 -15.77
CA ILE A 369 -5.85 4.06 -14.43
C ILE A 369 -5.64 5.51 -13.99
N GLN A 370 -5.07 6.34 -14.83
CA GLN A 370 -4.70 7.74 -14.57
C GLN A 370 -3.86 7.92 -13.29
N ALA A 371 -2.73 7.21 -13.25
CA ALA A 371 -1.77 7.28 -12.15
C ALA A 371 -0.87 8.53 -12.30
N ASN A 372 -1.41 9.70 -11.98
CA ASN A 372 -0.78 11.00 -12.31
C ASN A 372 0.62 11.16 -11.72
N ASP A 373 0.86 10.72 -10.50
CA ASP A 373 2.16 10.81 -9.86
C ASP A 373 3.20 9.90 -10.54
N ASN A 374 2.76 8.77 -11.10
CA ASN A 374 3.63 7.74 -11.66
C ASN A 374 4.23 8.09 -13.04
N GLY A 375 3.91 9.26 -13.59
CA GLY A 375 4.58 9.82 -14.79
C GLY A 375 5.94 10.45 -14.50
N GLY A 376 6.25 10.72 -13.23
CA GLY A 376 7.52 11.34 -12.81
C GLY A 376 7.97 10.93 -11.43
N LYS A 377 7.09 10.63 -10.49
CA LYS A 377 7.35 10.24 -9.11
C LYS A 377 6.67 8.90 -8.83
N ASN A 378 6.91 8.28 -7.67
CA ASN A 378 6.26 7.03 -7.28
C ASN A 378 6.45 5.89 -8.29
N MET A 379 7.63 5.78 -8.85
CA MET A 379 8.04 4.76 -9.80
C MET A 379 9.30 4.09 -9.29
N PHE A 380 9.42 2.78 -9.51
CA PHE A 380 10.69 2.09 -9.37
C PHE A 380 11.27 1.79 -10.74
N ILE A 381 12.59 1.97 -10.89
CA ILE A 381 13.36 1.61 -12.06
C ILE A 381 14.39 0.58 -11.60
N TYR A 382 14.48 -0.54 -12.31
CA TYR A 382 15.36 -1.63 -11.89
C TYR A 382 16.13 -2.24 -13.05
N ARG A 383 17.27 -2.82 -12.71
CA ARG A 383 18.05 -3.67 -13.60
C ARG A 383 18.24 -5.04 -12.98
N TYR A 384 17.88 -6.10 -13.70
CA TYR A 384 17.98 -7.47 -13.20
C TYR A 384 19.42 -7.86 -12.86
N GLU A 385 20.36 -7.65 -13.82
CA GLU A 385 21.79 -7.89 -13.66
C GLU A 385 22.61 -6.99 -14.61
N ILE A 386 23.93 -7.00 -14.46
CA ILE A 386 24.81 -6.26 -15.35
C ILE A 386 24.60 -6.70 -16.82
N GLY A 387 24.48 -5.72 -17.73
CA GLY A 387 24.24 -5.95 -19.16
C GLY A 387 22.78 -6.06 -19.55
N ASN A 388 21.84 -6.12 -18.57
CA ASN A 388 20.42 -6.07 -18.89
C ASN A 388 19.91 -4.63 -18.95
N PRO A 389 18.86 -4.37 -19.74
CA PRO A 389 18.21 -3.07 -19.79
C PRO A 389 17.49 -2.75 -18.49
N LEU A 390 17.21 -1.45 -18.26
CA LEU A 390 16.36 -0.97 -17.19
C LEU A 390 14.89 -1.27 -17.49
N ALA A 391 14.13 -1.58 -16.45
CA ALA A 391 12.68 -1.77 -16.51
C ALA A 391 11.98 -0.99 -15.42
N PHE A 392 10.67 -0.77 -15.56
CA PHE A 392 9.85 0.09 -14.72
C PHE A 392 8.83 -0.73 -13.96
N THR A 393 8.49 -0.28 -12.74
CA THR A 393 7.32 -0.77 -12.01
C THR A 393 6.71 0.30 -11.14
N ALA A 394 5.42 0.16 -10.83
CA ALA A 394 4.62 1.16 -10.13
C ALA A 394 4.76 1.07 -8.61
N TRP A 395 4.52 2.21 -7.98
CA TRP A 395 4.48 2.37 -6.53
C TRP A 395 3.43 3.43 -6.16
N ASP A 396 2.77 3.29 -4.99
CA ASP A 396 1.92 4.32 -4.40
C ASP A 396 0.77 4.77 -5.33
N LEU A 397 -0.21 3.88 -5.51
CA LEU A 397 -1.30 4.04 -6.46
C LEU A 397 -2.62 4.54 -5.84
N ASP A 398 -2.57 5.20 -4.70
CA ASP A 398 -3.75 5.73 -4.02
C ASP A 398 -4.39 6.94 -4.74
N LEU A 399 -3.61 7.67 -5.56
CA LEU A 399 -4.06 8.78 -6.42
C LEU A 399 -4.49 8.32 -7.84
N THR A 400 -5.13 7.17 -7.95
CA THR A 400 -5.58 6.58 -9.22
C THR A 400 -7.10 6.46 -9.30
N PHE A 401 -7.62 5.95 -10.41
CA PHE A 401 -9.06 5.71 -10.63
C PHE A 401 -9.93 6.91 -10.25
N GLY A 402 -9.52 8.12 -10.66
CA GLY A 402 -10.26 9.35 -10.41
C GLY A 402 -10.37 9.75 -8.94
N ASN A 403 -9.36 9.45 -8.12
CA ASN A 403 -9.37 9.87 -6.71
C ASN A 403 -9.39 11.39 -6.59
N LYS A 404 -10.47 11.95 -6.01
CA LYS A 404 -10.66 13.38 -5.77
C LYS A 404 -10.35 13.81 -4.34
N ASN A 405 -10.02 12.85 -3.49
CA ASN A 405 -9.83 13.10 -2.07
C ASN A 405 -8.39 13.48 -1.75
N THR A 406 -7.94 14.61 -2.29
CA THR A 406 -6.59 15.10 -2.05
C THR A 406 -6.60 16.56 -1.62
N VAL A 407 -5.68 16.92 -0.74
CA VAL A 407 -5.35 18.31 -0.42
C VAL A 407 -4.72 19.00 -1.64
N TRP A 408 -4.14 18.18 -2.54
CA TRP A 408 -3.53 18.63 -3.79
C TRP A 408 -4.57 18.67 -4.90
N THR A 409 -4.58 19.75 -5.68
CA THR A 409 -5.40 19.85 -6.89
C THR A 409 -4.85 18.90 -7.95
N VAL A 410 -5.22 17.64 -7.86
CA VAL A 410 -4.94 16.67 -8.93
C VAL A 410 -5.95 16.94 -10.04
N ASP A 411 -5.46 17.09 -11.26
CA ASP A 411 -6.33 17.08 -12.42
C ASP A 411 -6.90 15.67 -12.58
N VAL A 412 -8.19 15.54 -12.24
CA VAL A 412 -8.93 14.27 -12.35
C VAL A 412 -9.67 14.17 -13.68
N SER A 413 -9.29 15.01 -14.66
CA SER A 413 -9.83 14.90 -16.02
C SER A 413 -9.49 13.52 -16.58
N ASP A 414 -10.51 12.81 -17.02
CA ASP A 414 -10.41 11.52 -17.69
C ASP A 414 -9.75 11.58 -19.06
N GLU A 415 -9.60 12.80 -19.62
CA GLU A 415 -8.95 13.07 -20.92
C GLU A 415 -7.44 13.31 -20.82
N ARG A 416 -6.87 13.39 -19.62
CA ARG A 416 -5.44 13.63 -19.46
C ARG A 416 -4.61 12.42 -19.89
N ILE A 417 -3.57 12.66 -20.71
CA ILE A 417 -2.52 11.67 -21.05
C ILE A 417 -1.25 12.00 -20.29
N ILE A 418 -0.74 11.00 -19.57
CA ILE A 418 0.49 11.09 -18.80
C ILE A 418 1.65 10.72 -19.71
N SER A 419 2.65 11.58 -19.81
CA SER A 419 3.88 11.35 -20.56
C SER A 419 5.06 12.06 -19.91
N ASN A 420 6.26 11.75 -20.38
CA ASN A 420 7.51 12.44 -20.11
C ASN A 420 8.41 12.33 -21.34
N ASN A 421 9.57 13.01 -21.31
CA ASN A 421 10.44 13.12 -22.47
C ASN A 421 10.91 11.76 -23.04
N LEU A 422 11.02 10.71 -22.20
CA LEU A 422 11.34 9.37 -22.70
C LEU A 422 10.24 8.83 -23.62
N TYR A 423 8.99 8.86 -23.16
CA TYR A 423 7.85 8.36 -23.95
C TYR A 423 7.58 9.23 -25.17
N ASP A 424 7.75 10.55 -25.05
CA ASP A 424 7.57 11.49 -26.15
C ASP A 424 8.56 11.20 -27.28
N ARG A 425 9.86 10.98 -26.97
CA ARG A 425 10.86 10.61 -27.97
C ARG A 425 10.65 9.23 -28.57
N LEU A 426 10.24 8.22 -27.75
CA LEU A 426 9.89 6.89 -28.26
C LEU A 426 8.74 6.97 -29.28
N PHE A 427 7.73 7.81 -29.01
CA PHE A 427 6.58 8.03 -29.88
C PHE A 427 6.96 8.80 -31.14
N GLU A 428 7.62 9.96 -31.01
CA GLU A 428 7.96 10.84 -32.11
C GLU A 428 8.88 10.17 -33.14
N LEU A 429 9.93 9.51 -32.65
CA LEU A 429 10.89 8.80 -33.50
C LEU A 429 10.43 7.40 -33.93
N ASN A 430 9.29 6.95 -33.41
CA ASN A 430 8.70 5.65 -33.71
C ASN A 430 9.71 4.47 -33.60
N VAL A 431 10.46 4.46 -32.48
CA VAL A 431 11.54 3.51 -32.21
C VAL A 431 11.09 2.07 -32.47
N ASN A 432 11.73 1.36 -33.42
CA ASN A 432 11.41 -0.03 -33.75
C ASN A 432 9.89 -0.31 -33.85
N ASN A 433 9.17 0.54 -34.60
CA ASN A 433 7.71 0.50 -34.74
C ASN A 433 6.93 0.70 -33.41
N TYR A 434 7.45 1.52 -32.52
CA TYR A 434 6.88 1.78 -31.18
C TYR A 434 5.36 2.00 -31.23
N ARG A 435 4.87 2.86 -32.12
CA ARG A 435 3.42 3.15 -32.24
C ARG A 435 2.60 1.88 -32.50
N SER A 436 3.00 1.08 -33.45
CA SER A 436 2.31 -0.18 -33.77
C SER A 436 2.39 -1.18 -32.62
N ARG A 437 3.52 -1.23 -31.90
CA ARG A 437 3.70 -2.08 -30.69
C ARG A 437 2.76 -1.66 -29.58
N VAL A 438 2.66 -0.34 -29.29
CA VAL A 438 1.72 0.20 -28.30
C VAL A 438 0.28 -0.15 -28.65
N LYS A 439 -0.16 0.11 -29.89
CA LYS A 439 -1.49 -0.22 -30.37
C LYS A 439 -1.83 -1.70 -30.23
N THR A 440 -0.97 -2.58 -30.77
CA THR A 440 -1.17 -4.03 -30.69
C THR A 440 -1.22 -4.50 -29.25
N ARG A 441 -0.36 -3.94 -28.38
CA ARG A 441 -0.33 -4.31 -26.96
C ARG A 441 -1.57 -3.86 -26.22
N TRP A 442 -2.05 -2.65 -26.49
CA TRP A 442 -3.30 -2.15 -25.93
C TRP A 442 -4.50 -3.02 -26.33
N GLU A 443 -4.62 -3.35 -27.61
CA GLU A 443 -5.67 -4.25 -28.10
C GLU A 443 -5.67 -5.59 -27.36
N GLN A 444 -4.50 -6.17 -27.07
CA GLN A 444 -4.37 -7.40 -26.29
C GLN A 444 -4.85 -7.22 -24.84
N ILE A 445 -4.44 -6.12 -24.17
CA ILE A 445 -4.80 -5.85 -22.79
C ILE A 445 -6.30 -5.55 -22.69
N TYR A 446 -6.82 -4.68 -23.53
CA TYR A 446 -8.21 -4.23 -23.52
C TYR A 446 -9.18 -5.38 -23.85
N SER A 447 -8.89 -6.16 -24.88
CA SER A 447 -9.72 -7.30 -25.30
C SER A 447 -9.71 -8.46 -24.29
N ASN A 448 -8.74 -8.51 -23.38
CA ASN A 448 -8.67 -9.51 -22.32
C ASN A 448 -9.54 -9.12 -21.09
N ASN A 449 -10.67 -8.47 -21.33
CA ASN A 449 -11.65 -8.07 -20.30
C ASN A 449 -11.08 -7.16 -19.19
N LEU A 450 -10.18 -6.23 -19.54
CA LEU A 450 -9.54 -5.34 -18.58
C LEU A 450 -10.55 -4.67 -17.63
N TYR A 451 -11.57 -4.03 -18.17
CA TYR A 451 -12.64 -3.38 -17.41
C TYR A 451 -13.31 -4.35 -16.43
N SER A 452 -13.81 -5.48 -16.94
CA SER A 452 -14.54 -6.44 -16.12
C SER A 452 -13.67 -7.05 -15.00
N ASN A 453 -12.40 -7.28 -15.28
CA ASN A 453 -11.44 -7.79 -14.30
C ASN A 453 -11.19 -6.78 -13.17
N ILE A 454 -11.02 -5.50 -13.51
CA ILE A 454 -10.81 -4.44 -12.50
C ILE A 454 -12.06 -4.26 -11.65
N VAL A 455 -13.25 -4.20 -12.28
CA VAL A 455 -14.53 -4.05 -11.59
C VAL A 455 -14.81 -5.23 -10.67
N TYR A 456 -14.53 -6.47 -11.11
CA TYR A 456 -14.66 -7.67 -10.29
C TYR A 456 -13.81 -7.58 -9.02
N ARG A 457 -12.52 -7.26 -9.16
CA ARG A 457 -11.59 -7.13 -8.02
C ARG A 457 -11.98 -6.00 -7.07
N LEU A 458 -12.47 -4.88 -7.61
CA LEU A 458 -12.98 -3.77 -6.79
C LEU A 458 -14.22 -4.21 -5.99
N ASN A 459 -15.17 -4.90 -6.64
CA ASN A 459 -16.37 -5.44 -5.98
C ASN A 459 -16.00 -6.37 -4.82
N GLU A 460 -15.06 -7.28 -5.01
CA GLU A 460 -14.62 -8.19 -3.96
C GLU A 460 -14.10 -7.43 -2.73
N LYS A 461 -13.26 -6.41 -2.94
CA LYS A 461 -12.68 -5.61 -1.85
C LYS A 461 -13.76 -4.82 -1.10
N ILE A 462 -14.59 -4.09 -1.82
CA ILE A 462 -15.68 -3.28 -1.23
C ILE A 462 -16.70 -4.16 -0.52
N ASN A 463 -17.07 -5.30 -1.12
CA ASN A 463 -17.99 -6.24 -0.51
C ASN A 463 -17.43 -6.82 0.79
N LYS A 464 -16.13 -7.21 0.80
CA LYS A 464 -15.46 -7.71 2.01
C LYS A 464 -15.51 -6.69 3.14
N ILE A 465 -15.26 -5.40 2.86
CA ILE A 465 -15.37 -4.29 3.82
C ILE A 465 -16.82 -4.13 4.35
N ASN A 466 -17.81 -4.19 3.45
CA ASN A 466 -19.21 -3.98 3.83
C ASN A 466 -19.77 -5.12 4.68
N ILE A 467 -19.59 -6.37 4.24
CA ILE A 467 -20.18 -7.52 4.94
C ILE A 467 -19.53 -7.80 6.30
N SER A 468 -18.24 -7.42 6.47
CA SER A 468 -17.55 -7.53 7.76
C SER A 468 -18.05 -6.54 8.81
N GLY A 469 -18.79 -5.49 8.41
CA GLY A 469 -19.15 -4.35 9.25
C GLY A 469 -17.97 -3.39 9.49
N ALA A 470 -16.82 -3.62 8.86
CA ALA A 470 -15.62 -2.77 9.00
C ALA A 470 -15.85 -1.35 8.46
N ASN A 471 -16.74 -1.18 7.45
CA ASN A 471 -17.17 0.12 6.95
C ASN A 471 -17.71 1.04 8.06
N THR A 472 -18.58 0.52 8.91
CA THR A 472 -19.18 1.27 10.03
C THR A 472 -18.11 1.58 11.08
N ARG A 473 -17.26 0.61 11.42
CA ARG A 473 -16.21 0.78 12.42
C ARG A 473 -15.13 1.79 11.96
N GLU A 474 -14.72 1.74 10.68
CA GLU A 474 -13.79 2.71 10.09
C GLU A 474 -14.37 4.13 10.12
N ASN A 475 -15.65 4.30 9.73
CA ASN A 475 -16.33 5.58 9.77
C ASN A 475 -16.39 6.15 11.21
N ASN A 476 -16.78 5.32 12.17
CA ASN A 476 -16.86 5.74 13.58
C ASN A 476 -15.49 6.10 14.14
N ARG A 477 -14.45 5.33 13.80
CA ARG A 477 -13.08 5.57 14.30
C ARG A 477 -12.49 6.90 13.85
N TRP A 478 -12.75 7.29 12.61
CA TRP A 478 -12.11 8.44 11.98
C TRP A 478 -13.06 9.61 11.71
N ASP A 479 -14.28 9.56 12.28
CA ASP A 479 -15.34 10.54 12.07
C ASP A 479 -15.60 10.83 10.58
N LEU A 480 -15.83 9.74 9.83
CA LEU A 480 -16.05 9.76 8.39
C LEU A 480 -17.49 9.33 8.07
N GLU A 481 -17.98 9.76 6.90
CA GLU A 481 -19.27 9.38 6.35
C GLU A 481 -19.08 8.72 4.96
N ILE A 482 -18.29 7.64 4.93
CA ILE A 482 -17.98 6.95 3.67
C ILE A 482 -19.11 5.97 3.35
N ASP A 483 -19.76 6.15 2.20
CA ASP A 483 -20.59 5.13 1.56
C ASP A 483 -19.72 4.36 0.55
N TYR A 484 -19.31 3.16 0.92
CA TYR A 484 -18.45 2.30 0.10
C TYR A 484 -19.13 1.83 -1.20
N ASN A 485 -20.46 1.67 -1.20
CA ASN A 485 -21.20 1.34 -2.43
C ASN A 485 -21.20 2.52 -3.41
N GLN A 486 -21.31 3.75 -2.90
CA GLN A 486 -21.17 4.94 -3.72
C GLN A 486 -19.74 5.08 -4.29
N LYS A 487 -18.70 4.71 -3.50
CA LYS A 487 -17.31 4.68 -4.01
C LYS A 487 -17.14 3.64 -5.10
N LEU A 488 -17.71 2.45 -4.93
CA LEU A 488 -17.73 1.42 -5.96
C LEU A 488 -18.35 1.94 -7.27
N GLN A 489 -19.55 2.50 -7.19
CA GLN A 489 -20.25 3.06 -8.36
C GLN A 489 -19.43 4.16 -9.04
N TYR A 490 -18.87 5.09 -8.25
CA TYR A 490 -18.04 6.15 -8.77
C TYR A 490 -16.82 5.64 -9.53
N ILE A 491 -16.04 4.73 -8.93
CA ILE A 491 -14.83 4.17 -9.55
C ILE A 491 -15.18 3.40 -10.81
N THR A 492 -16.26 2.61 -10.78
CA THR A 492 -16.72 1.81 -11.92
C THR A 492 -17.12 2.71 -13.11
N SER A 493 -17.93 3.74 -12.85
CA SER A 493 -18.36 4.68 -13.89
C SER A 493 -17.19 5.52 -14.44
N TRP A 494 -16.30 5.96 -13.56
CA TRP A 494 -15.10 6.68 -13.97
C TRP A 494 -14.21 5.81 -14.87
N LEU A 495 -13.99 4.54 -14.47
CA LEU A 495 -13.15 3.61 -15.23
C LEU A 495 -13.72 3.33 -16.63
N GLU A 496 -15.05 3.18 -16.75
CA GLU A 496 -15.71 2.98 -18.05
C GLU A 496 -15.41 4.17 -19.01
N ILE A 497 -15.64 5.39 -18.55
CA ILE A 497 -15.38 6.62 -19.32
C ILE A 497 -13.88 6.71 -19.66
N ARG A 498 -13.01 6.45 -18.71
CA ARG A 498 -11.56 6.53 -18.90
C ARG A 498 -11.05 5.53 -19.93
N LEU A 499 -11.47 4.29 -19.84
CA LEU A 499 -11.02 3.27 -20.78
C LEU A 499 -11.55 3.49 -22.20
N ASP A 500 -12.79 3.95 -22.34
CA ASP A 500 -13.36 4.33 -23.65
C ASP A 500 -12.59 5.50 -24.27
N TYR A 501 -12.28 6.54 -23.47
CA TYR A 501 -11.47 7.65 -23.94
C TYR A 501 -10.07 7.17 -24.35
N PHE A 502 -9.40 6.36 -23.52
CA PHE A 502 -8.04 5.94 -23.77
C PHE A 502 -7.95 4.99 -24.97
N ASP A 503 -8.94 4.12 -25.18
CA ASP A 503 -9.04 3.27 -26.38
C ASP A 503 -9.12 4.10 -27.64
N ASN A 504 -10.00 5.11 -27.69
CA ASN A 504 -10.11 6.03 -28.79
C ASN A 504 -8.79 6.81 -29.02
N TYR A 505 -8.16 7.29 -27.94
CA TYR A 505 -6.88 7.98 -28.02
C TYR A 505 -5.80 7.12 -28.67
N ILE A 506 -5.68 5.86 -28.25
CA ILE A 506 -4.72 4.90 -28.85
C ILE A 506 -5.05 4.65 -30.33
N PHE A 507 -6.34 4.49 -30.66
CA PHE A 507 -6.76 4.25 -32.03
C PHE A 507 -6.40 5.42 -32.98
N GLU A 508 -6.55 6.65 -32.51
CA GLU A 508 -6.35 7.86 -33.31
C GLU A 508 -4.87 8.27 -33.43
N ASN A 509 -4.03 8.00 -32.42
CA ASN A 509 -2.66 8.50 -32.36
C ASN A 509 -1.59 7.45 -32.59
N PHE A 510 -1.92 6.17 -32.47
CA PHE A 510 -1.02 5.04 -32.64
C PHE A 510 -1.50 4.11 -33.78
#